data_4177139120a320847f43151d5adf8b1d
#
_entry.id   4177139120a320847f43151d5adf8b1d
#
_cell.length_a   1.000
_cell.length_b   1.000
_cell.length_c   1.000
_cell.angle_alpha   90.00
_cell.angle_beta   90.00
_cell.angle_gamma   90.00
#
_symmetry.space_group_name_H-M   'P 1'
#
loop_
_entity.id
_entity.type
_entity.pdbx_description
1 polymer ?
#
loop_
_entity_poly.entity_id
_entity_poly.type
_entity_poly.pdbx_seq_one_letter_code
_entity_poly.pdbx_strand_id
1 'polypeptide(L)'
;MAKDIKTIEDFLSGIYVATIATHNSDGSIHAVPIWYLYDDGAFYLPTHESSVKARNIVARPTATVTVDSRGPETLRAASTSGRAELLTGQAAEPFNRRCWARYLTQAGMADADVGGLLASYDTACLRVAAGRWIWSDMGPPFKGKLENRELVRAYSP
;
A
#
# COMPACT_ATOMS: atom_id res chain seq x y z
N MET A 1 -8.11 -6.96 -22.20
CA MET A 1 -8.77 -7.98 -21.35
C MET A 1 -8.60 -7.60 -19.91
N ALA A 2 -9.66 -7.64 -19.11
CA ALA A 2 -9.53 -7.49 -17.67
C ALA A 2 -8.69 -8.66 -17.13
N LYS A 3 -7.60 -8.37 -16.42
CA LYS A 3 -6.77 -9.38 -15.80
C LYS A 3 -7.59 -10.07 -14.70
N ASP A 4 -7.40 -11.38 -14.56
CA ASP A 4 -8.03 -12.14 -13.48
C ASP A 4 -7.63 -11.50 -12.13
N ILE A 5 -8.62 -11.26 -11.28
CA ILE A 5 -8.43 -10.70 -9.94
C ILE A 5 -7.43 -11.50 -9.13
N LYS A 6 -7.43 -12.83 -9.27
CA LYS A 6 -6.47 -13.71 -8.62
C LYS A 6 -5.02 -13.34 -8.93
N THR A 7 -4.70 -12.97 -10.16
CA THR A 7 -3.35 -12.54 -10.55
C THR A 7 -2.93 -11.27 -9.79
N ILE A 8 -3.87 -10.35 -9.57
CA ILE A 8 -3.64 -9.10 -8.81
C ILE A 8 -3.44 -9.45 -7.34
N GLU A 9 -4.30 -10.29 -6.77
CA GLU A 9 -4.20 -10.72 -5.37
C GLU A 9 -2.90 -11.48 -5.08
N ASP A 10 -2.50 -12.36 -5.98
CA ASP A 10 -1.21 -13.07 -5.90
C ASP A 10 -0.04 -12.07 -5.89
N PHE A 11 -0.09 -11.03 -6.73
CA PHE A 11 0.91 -9.96 -6.70
C PHE A 11 0.87 -9.17 -5.39
N LEU A 12 -0.31 -8.77 -4.91
CA LEU A 12 -0.47 -7.99 -3.68
C LEU A 12 -0.09 -8.78 -2.42
N SER A 13 0.00 -10.10 -2.48
CA SER A 13 0.49 -10.95 -1.38
C SER A 13 1.99 -10.76 -1.11
N GLY A 14 2.75 -10.24 -2.08
CA GLY A 14 4.16 -9.91 -1.91
C GLY A 14 4.38 -8.76 -0.92
N ILE A 15 5.59 -8.70 -0.35
CA ILE A 15 5.98 -7.64 0.59
C ILE A 15 6.46 -6.42 -0.21
N TYR A 16 5.52 -5.55 -0.56
CA TYR A 16 5.76 -4.29 -1.25
C TYR A 16 5.30 -3.12 -0.38
N VAL A 17 5.68 -1.91 -0.74
CA VAL A 17 5.15 -0.68 -0.16
C VAL A 17 4.13 -0.09 -1.12
N ALA A 18 2.96 0.28 -0.62
CA ALA A 18 1.96 0.99 -1.40
C ALA A 18 2.24 2.49 -1.42
N THR A 19 1.67 3.19 -2.39
CA THR A 19 1.47 4.63 -2.36
C THR A 19 -0.03 4.90 -2.26
N ILE A 20 -0.44 5.65 -1.25
CA ILE A 20 -1.80 6.17 -1.14
C ILE A 20 -1.84 7.62 -1.60
N ALA A 21 -2.82 7.96 -2.44
CA ALA A 21 -3.10 9.32 -2.90
C ALA A 21 -4.49 9.77 -2.42
N THR A 22 -4.54 10.94 -1.81
CA THR A 22 -5.75 11.56 -1.25
C THR A 22 -5.84 13.04 -1.66
N HIS A 23 -7.05 13.60 -1.68
CA HIS A 23 -7.29 14.99 -2.07
C HIS A 23 -7.16 15.94 -0.88
N ASN A 24 -6.31 16.94 -1.00
CA ASN A 24 -6.26 18.08 -0.09
C ASN A 24 -7.44 19.04 -0.30
N SER A 25 -7.70 19.93 0.66
CA SER A 25 -8.80 20.91 0.59
C SER A 25 -8.63 21.92 -0.56
N ASP A 26 -7.41 22.18 -0.98
CA ASP A 26 -7.07 23.10 -2.09
C ASP A 26 -7.12 22.42 -3.48
N GLY A 27 -7.52 21.14 -3.54
CA GLY A 27 -7.58 20.36 -4.77
C GLY A 27 -6.26 19.70 -5.17
N SER A 28 -5.16 19.99 -4.49
CA SER A 28 -3.90 19.29 -4.72
C SER A 28 -3.97 17.84 -4.21
N ILE A 29 -3.02 17.01 -4.64
CA ILE A 29 -2.94 15.60 -4.24
C ILE A 29 -1.85 15.42 -3.20
N HIS A 30 -2.20 14.78 -2.07
CA HIS A 30 -1.27 14.27 -1.08
C HIS A 30 -1.02 12.79 -1.36
N ALA A 31 0.20 12.44 -1.76
CA ALA A 31 0.60 11.07 -2.08
C ALA A 31 1.83 10.67 -1.27
N VAL A 32 1.75 9.56 -0.54
CA VAL A 32 2.82 9.08 0.36
C VAL A 32 2.95 7.57 0.33
N PRO A 33 4.17 7.02 0.50
CA PRO A 33 4.36 5.59 0.71
C PRO A 33 3.77 5.15 2.05
N ILE A 34 3.27 3.92 2.09
CA ILE A 34 2.62 3.35 3.27
C ILE A 34 2.63 1.82 3.22
N TRP A 35 2.76 1.16 4.36
CA TRP A 35 2.55 -0.27 4.48
C TRP A 35 1.07 -0.60 4.30
N TYR A 36 0.77 -1.79 3.81
CA TYR A 36 -0.60 -2.19 3.55
C TYR A 36 -0.86 -3.66 3.89
N LEU A 37 -2.11 -3.94 4.18
CA LEU A 37 -2.73 -5.25 4.11
C LEU A 37 -3.81 -5.17 3.04
N TYR A 38 -3.83 -6.10 2.10
CA TYR A 38 -4.98 -6.30 1.20
C TYR A 38 -5.74 -7.53 1.64
N ASP A 39 -7.03 -7.38 1.90
CA ASP A 39 -7.89 -8.43 2.40
C ASP A 39 -9.35 -8.15 2.00
N ASP A 40 -10.05 -9.18 1.54
CA ASP A 40 -11.48 -9.13 1.19
C ASP A 40 -11.88 -7.89 0.35
N GLY A 41 -11.15 -7.65 -0.73
CA GLY A 41 -11.45 -6.57 -1.67
C GLY A 41 -11.13 -5.17 -1.17
N ALA A 42 -10.36 -5.00 -0.11
CA ALA A 42 -9.98 -3.70 0.43
C ALA A 42 -8.51 -3.64 0.87
N PHE A 43 -7.94 -2.45 0.77
CA PHE A 43 -6.68 -2.12 1.43
C PHE A 43 -6.93 -1.62 2.84
N TYR A 44 -6.09 -2.04 3.77
CA TYR A 44 -6.01 -1.57 5.15
C TYR A 44 -4.61 -1.00 5.38
N LEU A 45 -4.56 0.27 5.76
CA LEU A 45 -3.34 1.07 5.78
C LEU A 45 -3.19 1.74 7.15
N PRO A 46 -2.33 1.21 8.04
CA PRO A 46 -2.09 1.78 9.35
C PRO A 46 -1.64 3.24 9.28
N THR A 47 -2.13 4.07 10.16
CA THR A 47 -1.76 5.49 10.20
C THR A 47 -2.11 6.14 11.54
N HIS A 48 -1.62 7.36 11.73
CA HIS A 48 -2.07 8.22 12.81
C HIS A 48 -3.39 8.93 12.43
N GLU A 49 -4.34 9.00 13.36
CA GLU A 49 -5.67 9.60 13.12
C GLU A 49 -5.60 11.08 12.73
N SER A 50 -4.59 11.83 13.19
CA SER A 50 -4.38 13.24 12.86
C SER A 50 -3.53 13.47 11.61
N SER A 51 -3.17 12.41 10.89
CA SER A 51 -2.38 12.55 9.65
C SER A 51 -3.14 13.28 8.55
N VAL A 52 -2.41 13.89 7.60
CA VAL A 52 -3.02 14.60 6.45
C VAL A 52 -3.95 13.68 5.67
N LYS A 53 -3.52 12.46 5.36
CA LYS A 53 -4.32 11.47 4.62
C LYS A 53 -5.59 11.06 5.39
N ALA A 54 -5.53 10.93 6.72
CA ALA A 54 -6.71 10.63 7.55
C ALA A 54 -7.72 11.77 7.49
N ARG A 55 -7.29 13.02 7.70
CA ARG A 55 -8.16 14.21 7.56
C ARG A 55 -8.75 14.33 6.16
N ASN A 56 -7.96 14.06 5.13
CA ASN A 56 -8.41 14.11 3.74
C ASN A 56 -9.53 13.11 3.49
N ILE A 57 -9.41 11.88 3.98
CA ILE A 57 -10.42 10.82 3.80
C ILE A 57 -11.69 11.13 4.57
N VAL A 58 -11.60 11.68 5.78
CA VAL A 58 -12.80 12.11 6.54
C VAL A 58 -13.58 13.17 5.75
N ALA A 59 -12.89 14.12 5.12
CA ALA A 59 -13.52 15.20 4.37
C ALA A 59 -13.97 14.79 2.96
N ARG A 60 -13.21 13.93 2.30
CA ARG A 60 -13.40 13.45 0.91
C ARG A 60 -13.12 11.96 0.86
N PRO A 61 -14.15 11.10 1.04
CA PRO A 61 -14.00 9.67 1.31
C PRO A 61 -13.66 8.86 0.05
N THR A 62 -12.61 9.27 -0.66
CA THR A 62 -12.04 8.56 -1.82
C THR A 62 -10.53 8.59 -1.77
N ALA A 63 -9.90 7.51 -2.19
CA ALA A 63 -8.45 7.42 -2.32
C ALA A 63 -8.07 6.53 -3.51
N THR A 64 -6.85 6.70 -3.98
CA THR A 64 -6.19 5.79 -4.90
C THR A 64 -5.04 5.11 -4.17
N VAL A 65 -4.93 3.79 -4.33
CA VAL A 65 -3.82 3.00 -3.82
C VAL A 65 -3.11 2.36 -5.00
N THR A 66 -1.80 2.52 -5.06
CA THR A 66 -0.93 1.90 -6.06
C THR A 66 0.15 1.09 -5.35
N VAL A 67 0.34 -0.14 -5.82
CA VAL A 67 1.45 -1.02 -5.41
C VAL A 67 2.27 -1.32 -6.64
N ASP A 68 3.59 -1.17 -6.56
CA ASP A 68 4.51 -1.53 -7.63
C ASP A 68 5.68 -2.38 -7.11
N SER A 69 6.28 -3.17 -7.99
CA SER A 69 7.40 -4.04 -7.61
C SER A 69 8.72 -3.31 -7.40
N ARG A 70 8.83 -2.05 -7.83
CA ARG A 70 10.01 -1.18 -7.74
C ARG A 70 11.33 -1.79 -8.23
N GLY A 71 11.30 -2.97 -8.80
CA GLY A 71 12.45 -3.64 -9.37
C GLY A 71 12.40 -3.60 -10.90
N PRO A 72 13.52 -3.33 -11.59
CA PRO A 72 13.56 -3.33 -13.05
C PRO A 72 13.24 -4.70 -13.64
N GLU A 73 13.52 -5.77 -12.90
CA GLU A 73 13.33 -7.15 -13.34
C GLU A 73 11.87 -7.58 -13.39
N THR A 74 10.99 -6.94 -12.67
CA THR A 74 9.58 -7.34 -12.56
C THR A 74 8.60 -6.37 -13.21
N LEU A 75 8.80 -5.07 -13.10
CA LEU A 75 7.96 -4.00 -13.68
C LEU A 75 6.45 -4.27 -13.60
N ARG A 76 5.98 -4.70 -12.43
CA ARG A 76 4.56 -4.95 -12.19
C ARG A 76 3.97 -3.87 -11.30
N ALA A 77 2.75 -3.47 -11.61
CA ALA A 77 2.00 -2.51 -10.80
C ALA A 77 0.51 -2.84 -10.81
N ALA A 78 -0.13 -2.63 -9.68
CA ALA A 78 -1.58 -2.68 -9.52
C ALA A 78 -2.05 -1.37 -8.87
N SER A 79 -3.04 -0.72 -9.47
CA SER A 79 -3.63 0.51 -8.94
C SER A 79 -5.15 0.41 -8.94
N THR A 80 -5.77 0.92 -7.90
CA THR A 80 -7.23 1.01 -7.81
C THR A 80 -7.63 2.27 -7.06
N SER A 81 -8.79 2.81 -7.42
CA SER A 81 -9.42 3.91 -6.68
C SER A 81 -10.75 3.44 -6.12
N GLY A 82 -11.08 3.89 -4.94
CA GLY A 82 -12.34 3.51 -4.33
C GLY A 82 -12.74 4.36 -3.14
N ARG A 83 -13.88 3.99 -2.56
CA ARG A 83 -14.36 4.61 -1.33
C ARG A 83 -13.39 4.31 -0.19
N ALA A 84 -13.08 5.33 0.57
CA ALA A 84 -12.16 5.25 1.69
C ALA A 84 -12.86 5.68 2.99
N GLU A 85 -12.47 5.06 4.10
CA GLU A 85 -12.96 5.38 5.43
C GLU A 85 -11.83 5.29 6.47
N LEU A 86 -11.99 6.03 7.55
CA LEU A 86 -11.08 6.02 8.69
C LEU A 86 -11.66 5.11 9.78
N LEU A 87 -10.96 4.03 10.09
CA LEU A 87 -11.22 3.17 11.23
C LEU A 87 -10.38 3.63 12.41
N THR A 88 -10.94 3.63 13.62
CA THR A 88 -10.25 4.04 14.86
C THR A 88 -10.45 3.02 15.97
N GLY A 89 -9.57 3.03 16.97
CA GLY A 89 -9.67 2.19 18.17
C GLY A 89 -9.80 0.70 17.83
N GLN A 90 -10.77 0.03 18.44
CA GLN A 90 -10.97 -1.41 18.26
C GLN A 90 -11.29 -1.84 16.82
N ALA A 91 -11.83 -0.96 16.01
CA ALA A 91 -12.08 -1.23 14.59
C ALA A 91 -10.79 -1.24 13.75
N ALA A 92 -9.78 -0.46 14.14
CA ALA A 92 -8.51 -0.36 13.44
C ALA A 92 -7.49 -1.42 13.88
N GLU A 93 -7.45 -1.74 15.17
CA GLU A 93 -6.39 -2.53 15.80
C GLU A 93 -6.13 -3.90 15.11
N PRO A 94 -7.13 -4.73 14.81
CA PRO A 94 -6.87 -6.03 14.20
C PRO A 94 -6.19 -5.92 12.83
N PHE A 95 -6.56 -4.93 12.02
CA PHE A 95 -5.97 -4.70 10.70
C PHE A 95 -4.57 -4.14 10.81
N ASN A 96 -4.31 -3.20 11.73
CA ASN A 96 -2.99 -2.68 11.98
C ASN A 96 -2.02 -3.79 12.39
N ARG A 97 -2.39 -4.64 13.33
CA ARG A 97 -1.56 -5.78 13.77
C ARG A 97 -1.26 -6.75 12.63
N ARG A 98 -2.27 -7.10 11.83
CA ARG A 98 -2.09 -7.98 10.66
C ARG A 98 -1.19 -7.32 9.59
N CYS A 99 -1.31 -6.02 9.38
CA CYS A 99 -0.46 -5.28 8.48
C CYS A 99 0.99 -5.30 8.96
N TRP A 100 1.28 -4.94 10.21
CA TRP A 100 2.64 -4.96 10.75
C TRP A 100 3.28 -6.34 10.68
N ALA A 101 2.52 -7.41 10.97
CA ALA A 101 3.00 -8.79 10.91
C ALA A 101 3.42 -9.24 9.50
N ARG A 102 3.05 -8.51 8.44
CA ARG A 102 3.55 -8.75 7.09
C ARG A 102 4.98 -8.25 6.89
N TYR A 103 5.36 -7.18 7.59
CA TYR A 103 6.63 -6.48 7.41
C TYR A 103 7.61 -6.78 8.54
N LEU A 104 7.13 -7.16 9.70
CA LEU A 104 7.93 -7.45 10.87
C LEU A 104 7.98 -8.95 11.17
N THR A 105 9.12 -9.39 11.68
CA THR A 105 9.24 -10.72 12.30
C THR A 105 8.51 -10.74 13.64
N GLN A 106 8.33 -11.93 14.22
CA GLN A 106 7.77 -12.06 15.56
C GLN A 106 8.59 -11.29 16.61
N ALA A 107 9.91 -11.31 16.50
CA ALA A 107 10.78 -10.54 17.37
C ALA A 107 10.58 -9.02 17.20
N GLY A 108 10.47 -8.53 15.95
CA GLY A 108 10.17 -7.13 15.67
C GLY A 108 8.80 -6.69 16.18
N MET A 109 7.80 -7.54 16.12
CA MET A 109 6.47 -7.27 16.69
C MET A 109 6.50 -7.16 18.22
N ALA A 110 7.36 -7.92 18.89
CA ALA A 110 7.51 -7.93 20.35
C ALA A 110 8.47 -6.83 20.86
N ASP A 111 9.26 -6.24 19.98
CA ASP A 111 10.25 -5.22 20.33
C ASP A 111 9.57 -3.88 20.64
N ALA A 112 9.96 -3.25 21.78
CA ALA A 112 9.36 -2.00 22.23
C ALA A 112 9.65 -0.81 21.30
N ASP A 113 10.85 -0.80 20.71
CA ASP A 113 11.32 0.31 19.85
C ASP A 113 10.86 0.14 18.38
N VAL A 114 10.28 -1.01 18.04
CA VAL A 114 9.75 -1.30 16.70
C VAL A 114 8.24 -1.52 16.76
N GLY A 115 7.76 -2.68 17.21
CA GLY A 115 6.34 -2.99 17.29
C GLY A 115 5.60 -2.12 18.29
N GLY A 116 6.22 -1.82 19.45
CA GLY A 116 5.66 -0.92 20.46
C GLY A 116 5.53 0.52 19.96
N LEU A 117 6.53 1.02 19.22
CA LEU A 117 6.47 2.36 18.61
C LEU A 117 5.37 2.44 17.55
N LEU A 118 5.24 1.44 16.67
CA LEU A 118 4.16 1.38 15.67
C LEU A 118 2.79 1.39 16.36
N ALA A 119 2.61 0.60 17.41
CA ALA A 119 1.36 0.54 18.15
C ALA A 119 0.97 1.89 18.79
N SER A 120 1.96 2.69 19.20
CA SER A 120 1.72 4.04 19.73
C SER A 120 1.46 5.08 18.65
N TYR A 121 2.00 4.89 17.45
CA TYR A 121 1.90 5.83 16.34
C TYR A 121 0.69 5.57 15.44
N ASP A 122 0.43 4.32 15.09
CA ASP A 122 -0.68 3.93 14.20
C ASP A 122 -1.98 3.77 15.00
N THR A 123 -2.58 4.89 15.40
CA THR A 123 -3.82 4.93 16.20
C THR A 123 -5.08 4.70 15.39
N ALA A 124 -4.96 4.64 14.05
CA ALA A 124 -6.04 4.48 13.11
C ALA A 124 -5.63 3.60 11.93
N CYS A 125 -6.59 3.21 11.12
CA CYS A 125 -6.41 2.47 9.88
C CYS A 125 -7.29 3.07 8.79
N LEU A 126 -6.72 3.33 7.63
CA LEU A 126 -7.50 3.69 6.45
C LEU A 126 -7.96 2.41 5.76
N ARG A 127 -9.25 2.27 5.53
CA ARG A 127 -9.80 1.23 4.66
C ARG A 127 -10.15 1.84 3.31
N VAL A 128 -9.60 1.28 2.23
CA VAL A 128 -9.90 1.70 0.85
C VAL A 128 -10.47 0.51 0.10
N ALA A 129 -11.75 0.55 -0.21
CA ALA A 129 -12.40 -0.49 -1.00
C ALA A 129 -11.84 -0.48 -2.43
N ALA A 130 -11.43 -1.64 -2.94
CA ALA A 130 -10.96 -1.76 -4.31
C ALA A 130 -12.13 -1.56 -5.29
N GLY A 131 -11.95 -0.64 -6.23
CA GLY A 131 -12.84 -0.44 -7.34
C GLY A 131 -12.29 -1.08 -8.62
N ARG A 132 -12.31 -0.34 -9.73
CA ARG A 132 -11.71 -0.79 -10.97
C ARG A 132 -10.18 -0.85 -10.85
N TRP A 133 -9.61 -1.96 -11.27
CA TRP A 133 -8.15 -2.16 -11.29
C TRP A 133 -7.52 -1.65 -12.59
N ILE A 134 -6.36 -1.02 -12.43
CA ILE A 134 -5.38 -0.79 -13.49
C ILE A 134 -4.21 -1.71 -13.18
N TRP A 135 -3.92 -2.64 -14.08
CA TRP A 135 -2.84 -3.60 -13.95
C TRP A 135 -1.82 -3.40 -15.06
N SER A 136 -0.56 -3.42 -14.71
CA SER A 136 0.57 -3.41 -15.62
C SER A 136 1.53 -4.54 -15.27
N ASP A 137 1.91 -5.31 -16.28
CA ASP A 137 2.98 -6.30 -16.20
C ASP A 137 3.84 -6.17 -17.46
N MET A 138 4.92 -5.45 -17.33
CA MET A 138 5.88 -5.20 -18.41
C MET A 138 7.13 -6.08 -18.30
N GLY A 139 7.21 -6.92 -17.27
CA GLY A 139 8.34 -7.82 -17.06
C GLY A 139 8.59 -8.75 -18.26
N PRO A 140 7.59 -9.48 -18.80
CA PRO A 140 7.81 -10.43 -19.86
C PRO A 140 8.48 -9.87 -21.13
N PRO A 141 8.07 -8.69 -21.68
CA PRO A 141 8.72 -8.10 -22.85
C PRO A 141 10.18 -7.69 -22.61
N PHE A 142 10.55 -7.42 -21.34
CA PHE A 142 11.87 -6.93 -20.96
C PHE A 142 12.72 -7.96 -20.22
N LYS A 143 12.22 -9.21 -20.06
CA LYS A 143 12.93 -10.27 -19.33
C LYS A 143 14.37 -10.41 -19.82
N GLY A 144 15.32 -10.35 -18.90
CA GLY A 144 16.75 -10.45 -19.18
C GLY A 144 17.39 -9.21 -19.80
N LYS A 145 16.58 -8.18 -20.17
CA LYS A 145 17.10 -6.93 -20.74
C LYS A 145 17.29 -5.87 -19.66
N LEU A 146 16.37 -5.76 -18.71
CA LEU A 146 16.42 -4.76 -17.63
C LEU A 146 17.44 -5.08 -16.55
N GLU A 147 17.90 -6.33 -16.49
CA GLU A 147 19.00 -6.78 -15.63
C GLU A 147 20.37 -6.43 -16.21
N ASN A 148 20.44 -6.17 -17.53
CA ASN A 148 21.69 -5.81 -18.21
C ASN A 148 22.12 -4.38 -17.82
N ARG A 149 23.20 -4.28 -17.06
CA ARG A 149 23.74 -3.01 -16.55
C ARG A 149 24.38 -2.13 -17.61
N GLU A 150 24.62 -2.63 -18.81
CA GLU A 150 25.02 -1.84 -19.95
C GLU A 150 23.84 -1.06 -20.55
N LEU A 151 22.62 -1.57 -20.40
CA LEU A 151 21.40 -0.97 -20.93
C LEU A 151 20.62 -0.17 -19.89
N VAL A 152 20.65 -0.59 -18.63
CA VAL A 152 19.83 -0.01 -17.55
C VAL A 152 20.68 0.31 -16.33
N ARG A 153 20.56 1.53 -15.81
CA ARG A 153 21.22 1.92 -14.56
C ARG A 153 20.59 1.18 -13.39
N ALA A 154 21.40 0.85 -12.38
CA ALA A 154 20.87 0.35 -11.12
C ALA A 154 19.95 1.40 -10.47
N TYR A 155 18.86 0.94 -9.86
CA TYR A 155 18.11 1.79 -8.96
C TYR A 155 18.95 2.12 -7.72
N SER A 156 18.74 3.27 -7.15
CA SER A 156 19.36 3.60 -5.87
C SER A 156 18.82 2.65 -4.79
N PRO A 157 19.71 2.14 -3.93
CA PRO A 157 19.30 1.27 -2.82
C PRO A 157 18.38 2.00 -1.84
#